data_1ece826f559669947750f5deac1018ba
#
_entry.id   1ece826f559669947750f5deac1018ba
#
_cell.length_a   1.000
_cell.length_b   1.000
_cell.length_c   1.000
_cell.angle_alpha   90.00
_cell.angle_beta   90.00
_cell.angle_gamma   90.00
#
_symmetry.space_group_name_H-M   'P 1'
#
loop_
_entity.id
_entity.type
_entity.pdbx_description
1 polymer ?
#
loop_
_entity_poly.entity_id
_entity_poly.type
_entity_poly.pdbx_seq_one_letter_code
_entity_poly.pdbx_strand_id
1 'polypeptide(L)'
;MKTLIFVASLAFGAVAIAGGVQSYLHADAASAQVSFHADGTRRNSTEYVDGQKHGLSEQWYRGGAREWQGQYTRGLRTGEWRFWNEAGELDAERSGVYEDGQRVAPLAE
;
A
#
# COMPACT_ATOMS: atom_id res chain seq x y z
N MET A 1 6.62 -5.37 -15.14
CA MET A 1 6.47 -5.33 -14.84
C MET A 1 6.25 -5.86 -14.12
N LYS A 2 6.13 -5.89 -13.91
CA LYS A 2 5.92 -6.13 -13.35
C LYS A 2 5.38 -6.31 -12.45
N THR A 3 5.08 -6.33 -12.33
CA THR A 3 4.54 -6.33 -11.60
C THR A 3 3.85 -6.74 -11.10
N LEU A 4 3.60 -6.96 -11.19
CA LEU A 4 2.91 -7.14 -10.87
C LEU A 4 2.31 -7.66 -10.31
N ILE A 5 2.21 -7.70 -10.25
CA ILE A 5 1.57 -7.92 -9.75
C ILE A 5 1.03 -8.71 -9.34
N PHE A 6 0.96 -9.23 -9.26
CA PHE A 6 0.42 -9.72 -8.85
C PHE A 6 -0.29 -10.21 -8.32
N VAL A 7 -0.57 -10.17 -7.97
CA VAL A 7 -1.26 -10.37 -7.48
C VAL A 7 -1.93 -10.94 -7.37
N ALA A 8 -2.07 -11.09 -7.48
CA ALA A 8 -2.67 -11.34 -7.39
C ALA A 8 -3.24 -12.06 -7.33
N SER A 9 -3.18 -12.20 -7.39
CA SER A 9 -3.74 -12.53 -7.30
C SER A 9 -4.23 -13.16 -7.10
N LEU A 10 -4.27 -13.41 -6.94
CA LEU A 10 -4.75 -13.70 -6.73
C LEU A 10 -5.41 -14.24 -6.67
N ALA A 11 -5.55 -14.37 -6.62
CA ALA A 11 -6.11 -14.50 -6.60
C ALA A 11 -6.76 -15.03 -6.82
N PHE A 12 -6.80 -15.19 -6.84
CA PHE A 12 -7.37 -15.31 -7.19
C PHE A 12 -7.69 -15.97 -7.54
N GLY A 13 -7.67 -16.19 -7.38
CA GLY A 13 -7.89 -16.43 -7.77
C GLY A 13 -8.54 -17.02 -8.08
N ALA A 14 -8.72 -17.13 -8.00
CA ALA A 14 -9.23 -17.38 -8.28
C ALA A 14 -9.89 -17.76 -8.70
N VAL A 15 -9.96 -17.93 -8.94
CA VAL A 15 -10.51 -17.98 -9.44
C VAL A 15 -11.04 -18.43 -9.88
N ALA A 16 -11.12 -18.64 -10.06
CA ALA A 16 -11.56 -18.77 -10.51
C ALA A 16 -12.13 -19.34 -10.94
N ILE A 17 -12.33 -19.69 -11.10
CA ILE A 17 -12.84 -19.97 -11.48
C ILE A 17 -13.66 -20.41 -11.86
N ALA A 18 -13.94 -20.84 -11.94
CA ALA A 18 -14.61 -21.03 -12.40
C ALA A 18 -15.66 -20.71 -12.69
N GLY A 19 -16.00 -20.62 -12.92
CA GLY A 19 -16.75 -20.06 -13.35
C GLY A 19 -17.32 -19.19 -13.13
N GLY A 20 -17.37 -18.87 -13.06
CA GLY A 20 -17.61 -17.79 -13.05
C GLY A 20 -17.32 -17.08 -12.77
N VAL A 21 -16.59 -17.00 -12.98
CA VAL A 21 -16.25 -16.12 -12.81
C VAL A 21 -16.12 -15.22 -12.97
N GLN A 22 -16.27 -14.91 -13.24
CA GLN A 22 -16.23 -13.92 -13.42
C GLN A 22 -16.67 -13.10 -12.84
N SER A 23 -16.94 -13.14 -12.49
CA SER A 23 -17.20 -12.23 -11.88
C SER A 23 -16.82 -11.97 -10.90
N TYR A 24 -16.35 -12.21 -10.74
CA TYR A 24 -15.93 -11.70 -9.94
C TYR A 24 -15.25 -11.27 -9.95
N LEU A 25 -14.89 -11.37 -10.49
CA LEU A 25 -14.23 -10.81 -10.63
C LEU A 25 -14.24 -9.80 -10.57
N HIS A 26 -14.48 -9.41 -10.49
CA HIS A 26 -14.42 -8.38 -10.34
C HIS A 26 -14.28 -7.75 -9.53
N ALA A 27 -14.24 -8.12 -9.54
CA ALA A 27 -14.44 -7.31 -8.80
C ALA A 27 -13.78 -6.64 -7.95
N ASP A 28 -14.02 -6.23 -7.52
CA ASP A 28 -13.44 -5.77 -6.57
C ASP A 28 -12.12 -6.01 -6.67
N ALA A 29 -11.64 -5.93 -7.65
CA ALA A 29 -10.35 -6.29 -7.85
C ALA A 29 -9.41 -5.47 -7.05
N ALA A 30 -8.84 -6.08 -6.06
CA ALA A 30 -7.72 -5.52 -5.33
C ALA A 30 -6.49 -5.67 -6.19
N SER A 31 -5.70 -4.63 -6.29
CA SER A 31 -4.46 -4.69 -7.04
C SER A 31 -3.40 -3.84 -6.36
N ALA A 32 -2.17 -4.31 -6.37
CA ALA A 32 -1.05 -3.53 -5.88
C ALA A 32 -0.39 -2.86 -7.07
N GLN A 33 -0.17 -1.56 -6.95
CA GLN A 33 0.55 -0.82 -7.98
C GLN A 33 1.93 -0.49 -7.44
N VAL A 34 2.96 -0.81 -8.21
CA VAL A 34 4.34 -0.66 -7.81
C VAL A 34 5.03 0.26 -8.80
N SER A 35 5.77 1.23 -8.28
CA SER A 35 6.59 2.09 -9.12
C SER A 35 8.03 2.02 -8.65
N PHE A 36 8.95 2.49 -9.51
CA PHE A 36 10.38 2.35 -9.26
C PHE A 36 11.07 3.67 -9.46
N HIS A 37 12.16 3.85 -8.72
CA HIS A 37 13.09 4.94 -8.97
C HIS A 37 13.84 4.68 -10.28
N ALA A 38 14.51 5.72 -10.78
CA ALA A 38 15.24 5.59 -12.02
C ALA A 38 16.38 4.56 -11.93
N ASP A 39 16.87 4.30 -10.71
CA ASP A 39 17.96 3.33 -10.51
C ASP A 39 17.43 1.90 -10.36
N GLY A 40 16.12 1.67 -10.51
CA GLY A 40 15.53 0.34 -10.44
C GLY A 40 15.08 -0.09 -9.07
N THR A 41 15.38 0.68 -8.02
CA THR A 41 14.88 0.34 -6.69
C THR A 41 13.41 0.74 -6.56
N ARG A 42 12.67 0.02 -5.71
CA ARG A 42 11.25 0.32 -5.54
C ARG A 42 11.07 1.70 -4.95
N ARG A 43 10.09 2.43 -5.47
CA ARG A 43 9.73 3.73 -4.96
C ARG A 43 8.45 3.68 -4.16
N ASN A 44 7.44 3.00 -4.67
CA ASN A 44 6.13 2.97 -4.01
C ASN A 44 5.44 1.66 -4.31
N SER A 45 4.70 1.16 -3.33
CA SER A 45 3.81 0.02 -3.50
C SER A 45 2.54 0.35 -2.74
N THR A 46 1.42 0.44 -3.43
CA THR A 46 0.16 0.81 -2.81
C THR A 46 -0.93 -0.08 -3.36
N GLU A 47 -1.74 -0.59 -2.46
CA GLU A 47 -2.89 -1.42 -2.84
C GLU A 47 -4.08 -0.53 -3.16
N TYR A 48 -4.82 -0.95 -4.18
CA TYR A 48 -6.01 -0.25 -4.64
C TYR A 48 -7.17 -1.21 -4.74
N VAL A 49 -8.36 -0.71 -4.44
CA VAL A 49 -9.60 -1.44 -4.68
C VAL A 49 -10.53 -0.47 -5.40
N ASP A 50 -11.03 -0.88 -6.57
CA ASP A 50 -11.96 -0.06 -7.36
C ASP A 50 -11.43 1.34 -7.59
N GLY A 51 -10.13 1.46 -7.84
CA GLY A 51 -9.51 2.74 -8.18
C GLY A 51 -9.15 3.61 -7.00
N GLN A 52 -9.45 3.19 -5.78
CA GLN A 52 -9.10 3.94 -4.57
C GLN A 52 -8.00 3.22 -3.82
N LYS A 53 -7.09 3.99 -3.21
CA LYS A 53 -6.12 3.41 -2.30
C LYS A 53 -6.86 2.71 -1.17
N HIS A 54 -6.53 1.44 -0.94
CA HIS A 54 -7.21 0.66 0.08
C HIS A 54 -6.31 -0.51 0.43
N GLY A 55 -5.77 -0.51 1.65
CA GLY A 55 -4.84 -1.53 2.09
C GLY A 55 -3.47 -0.94 2.29
N LEU A 56 -2.44 -1.77 2.21
CA LEU A 56 -1.08 -1.41 2.55
C LEU A 56 -0.48 -0.43 1.56
N SER A 57 0.24 0.57 2.07
CA SER A 57 1.02 1.48 1.25
C SER A 57 2.41 1.61 1.85
N GLU A 58 3.40 1.51 1.00
CA GLU A 58 4.80 1.64 1.40
C GLU A 58 5.52 2.50 0.40
N GLN A 59 6.45 3.30 0.90
CA GLN A 59 7.30 4.08 0.01
C GLN A 59 8.73 4.02 0.49
N TRP A 60 9.65 4.09 -0.46
CA TRP A 60 11.09 3.99 -0.17
C TRP A 60 11.82 5.15 -0.82
N TYR A 61 12.84 5.61 -0.13
CA TYR A 61 13.80 6.53 -0.72
C TYR A 61 14.63 5.80 -1.76
N ARG A 62 15.24 6.56 -2.65
CA ARG A 62 16.23 5.98 -3.53
C ARG A 62 17.32 5.34 -2.67
N GLY A 63 17.72 4.13 -3.05
CA GLY A 63 18.70 3.38 -2.26
C GLY A 63 18.08 2.34 -1.36
N GLY A 64 16.74 2.39 -1.16
CA GLY A 64 16.04 1.29 -0.51
C GLY A 64 15.59 1.52 0.92
N ALA A 65 15.99 2.62 1.56
CA ALA A 65 15.49 2.90 2.91
C ALA A 65 14.02 3.24 2.86
N ARG A 66 13.25 2.75 3.83
CA ARG A 66 11.81 2.99 3.84
C ARG A 66 11.52 4.44 4.20
N GLU A 67 10.58 5.04 3.48
CA GLU A 67 10.16 6.40 3.74
C GLU A 67 8.87 6.43 4.55
N TRP A 68 7.90 5.59 4.18
CA TRP A 68 6.70 5.45 5.01
C TRP A 68 6.11 4.06 4.85
N GLN A 69 5.23 3.72 5.80
CA GLN A 69 4.46 2.50 5.77
C GLN A 69 3.16 2.74 6.52
N GLY A 70 2.05 2.34 5.93
CA GLY A 70 0.76 2.48 6.57
C GLY A 70 -0.34 1.87 5.74
N GLN A 71 -1.57 2.17 6.10
CA GLN A 71 -2.72 1.61 5.41
C GLN A 71 -3.70 2.71 5.06
N TYR A 72 -4.39 2.50 3.95
CA TYR A 72 -5.49 3.35 3.52
C TYR A 72 -6.79 2.58 3.61
N THR A 73 -7.87 3.31 3.89
CA THR A 73 -9.23 2.81 3.77
C THR A 73 -9.98 3.83 2.95
N ARG A 74 -10.46 3.42 1.78
CA ARG A 74 -11.21 4.28 0.86
C ARG A 74 -10.50 5.60 0.60
N GLY A 75 -9.20 5.52 0.37
CA GLY A 75 -8.40 6.68 0.02
C GLY A 75 -7.89 7.51 1.18
N LEU A 76 -8.24 7.17 2.41
CA LEU A 76 -7.83 7.93 3.58
C LEU A 76 -6.91 7.10 4.46
N ARG A 77 -5.92 7.75 5.07
CA ARG A 77 -5.01 7.07 5.97
C ARG A 77 -5.77 6.54 7.18
N THR A 78 -5.45 5.30 7.58
CA THR A 78 -6.07 4.68 8.74
C THR A 78 -5.03 3.82 9.46
N GLY A 79 -5.20 3.69 10.79
CA GLY A 79 -4.32 2.86 11.59
C GLY A 79 -2.96 3.47 11.79
N GLU A 80 -1.98 2.63 12.08
CA GLU A 80 -0.65 3.12 12.37
C GLU A 80 0.09 3.48 11.09
N TRP A 81 0.68 4.66 11.09
CA TRP A 81 1.53 5.13 10.01
C TRP A 81 2.89 5.48 10.58
N ARG A 82 3.91 5.01 9.89
CA ARG A 82 5.30 5.30 10.27
C ARG A 82 5.98 6.02 9.12
N PHE A 83 6.68 7.07 9.47
CA PHE A 83 7.47 7.87 8.54
C PHE A 83 8.89 7.93 9.03
N TRP A 84 9.85 7.84 8.13
CA TRP A 84 11.28 7.89 8.44
C TRP A 84 11.95 8.90 7.54
N ASN A 85 13.04 9.50 8.05
CA ASN A 85 13.87 10.34 7.19
C ASN A 85 14.88 9.47 6.46
N GLU A 86 15.70 10.10 5.62
CA GLU A 86 16.65 9.35 4.80
C GLU A 86 17.73 8.67 5.62
N ALA A 87 17.98 9.13 6.84
CA ALA A 87 18.93 8.49 7.73
C ALA A 87 18.33 7.29 8.47
N GLY A 88 17.05 6.99 8.22
CA GLY A 88 16.40 5.86 8.87
C GLY A 88 15.80 6.18 10.22
N GLU A 89 15.77 7.45 10.59
CA GLU A 89 15.23 7.85 11.88
C GLU A 89 13.73 8.08 11.77
N LEU A 90 13.00 7.60 12.78
CA LEU A 90 11.54 7.74 12.80
C LEU A 90 11.17 9.21 12.99
N ASP A 91 10.25 9.68 12.15
CA ASP A 91 9.68 11.01 12.29
C ASP A 91 8.50 10.90 13.23
N ALA A 92 8.73 11.21 14.50
CA ALA A 92 7.72 11.01 15.54
C ALA A 92 6.55 11.98 15.41
N GLU A 93 6.74 13.11 14.74
CA GLU A 93 5.65 14.08 14.58
C GLU A 93 4.64 13.62 13.55
N ARG A 94 5.10 13.00 12.47
CA ARG A 94 4.18 12.52 11.44
C ARG A 94 3.71 11.10 11.71
N SER A 95 4.49 10.31 12.41
CA SER A 95 4.12 8.94 12.75
C SER A 95 3.06 8.93 13.83
N GLY A 96 2.15 7.99 13.74
CA GLY A 96 1.08 7.90 14.73
C GLY A 96 -0.08 7.10 14.21
N VAL A 97 -1.19 7.25 14.90
CA VAL A 97 -2.45 6.60 14.54
C VAL A 97 -3.29 7.60 13.77
N TYR A 98 -3.83 7.15 12.63
CA TYR A 98 -4.63 8.00 11.75
C TYR A 98 -6.05 7.48 11.68
N GLU A 99 -7.01 8.38 11.63
CA GLU A 99 -8.41 8.09 11.40
C GLU A 99 -8.93 9.08 10.38
N ASP A 100 -9.54 8.57 9.33
CA ASP A 100 -10.09 9.40 8.26
C ASP A 100 -9.08 10.42 7.73
N GLY A 101 -7.84 9.99 7.63
CA GLY A 101 -6.78 10.82 7.05
C GLY A 101 -6.09 11.75 8.02
N GLN A 102 -6.51 11.78 9.28
CA GLN A 102 -5.94 12.70 10.26
C GLN A 102 -5.26 11.96 11.39
N ARG A 103 -4.12 12.50 11.82
CA ARG A 103 -3.38 11.91 12.93
C ARG A 103 -4.13 12.22 14.22
N VAL A 104 -4.50 11.19 14.96
CA VAL A 104 -5.29 11.35 16.18
C VAL A 104 -4.52 10.96 17.43
N ALA A 105 -3.38 10.28 17.30
CA ALA A 105 -2.62 9.85 18.48
C ALA A 105 -1.20 9.53 18.04
N PRO A 106 -0.22 9.60 18.98
CA PRO A 106 1.14 9.13 18.65
C PRO A 106 1.17 7.62 18.56
N LEU A 107 2.27 7.08 18.06
CA LEU A 107 2.47 5.65 18.06
C LEU A 107 2.50 5.13 19.49
N ALA A 108 1.94 3.96 19.69
CA ALA A 108 2.05 3.29 20.97
C ALA A 108 3.48 2.81 21.16
N GLU A 109 3.95 2.87 22.38
CA GLU A 109 5.31 2.45 22.71
C GLU A 109 5.37 1.00 23.12
#